data_33f4dcaa2d64388054759e587d2a077e
#
_entry.id   33f4dcaa2d64388054759e587d2a077e
#
_cell.length_a   1.000
_cell.length_b   1.000
_cell.length_c   1.000
_cell.angle_alpha   90.00
_cell.angle_beta   90.00
_cell.angle_gamma   90.00
#
_symmetry.space_group_name_H-M   'P 1'
#
loop_
_entity.id
_entity.type
_entity.pdbx_description
1 polymer ?
#
loop_
_entity_poly.entity_id
_entity_poly.type
_entity_poly.pdbx_seq_one_letter_code
_entity_poly.pdbx_strand_id
1 'polypeptide(L)'
;MAQREFSATSGGVLLASVVAIMLGPTGILLNTFSLFIAPMSAEYAWDRAEVSLLVTLFGLAVAITSPLKGWLIDRWGARRTMLGLTAALSLPLLGLAAVNAVWQLYALFLLIGLLAPGNLPYGRILGLWFRQRLGVAYGLLGLGCGVGGPLGLLVGHQSLEAWGWRGAFLVYGVLELGLALPRLAWLFREPAPGAGVAAGTAVAETALSGSTAPQAWRSASFWLVLGNQVLAVFVMSGIMTHGVPMLVERGLSRGEAGTALSALWGGMMLSQPLMGWLLDRVATPRVALPFALAAVLGMAWFLVGDTPSGLWLAVFLVGLGGGGESGTTKYLLMRYFGLRSFGVIYGSIQPFTFALSISLGAYLLGWLYDRAEGYGTAEWVLLAAFSLAACSLFAFRPYPQKLP
;
A
#
# COMPACT_ATOMS: atom_id res chain seq x y z
N MET A 1 -0.22 -9.43 -35.01
CA MET A 1 -1.03 -8.29 -34.49
C MET A 1 -0.86 -8.24 -32.97
N ALA A 2 -0.11 -7.28 -32.42
CA ALA A 2 -0.02 -7.10 -30.98
C ALA A 2 -1.42 -6.71 -30.48
N GLN A 3 -2.08 -7.60 -29.75
CA GLN A 3 -3.33 -7.26 -29.06
C GLN A 3 -3.06 -6.03 -28.19
N ARG A 4 -3.91 -5.00 -28.34
CA ARG A 4 -3.82 -3.81 -27.49
C ARG A 4 -3.98 -4.28 -26.04
N GLU A 5 -2.93 -4.20 -25.22
CA GLU A 5 -2.98 -4.61 -23.81
C GLU A 5 -4.10 -3.89 -23.04
N PHE A 6 -4.43 -2.65 -23.42
CA PHE A 6 -5.64 -1.96 -22.98
C PHE A 6 -6.81 -2.29 -23.88
N SER A 7 -7.48 -3.38 -23.59
CA SER A 7 -8.78 -3.79 -24.14
C SER A 7 -9.91 -3.42 -23.16
N ALA A 8 -11.16 -3.51 -23.60
CA ALA A 8 -12.30 -3.34 -22.69
C ALA A 8 -12.26 -4.30 -21.50
N THR A 9 -11.77 -5.53 -21.72
CA THR A 9 -11.67 -6.54 -20.64
C THR A 9 -10.54 -6.23 -19.68
N SER A 10 -9.32 -6.00 -20.15
CA SER A 10 -8.17 -5.69 -19.28
C SER A 10 -8.33 -4.34 -18.58
N GLY A 11 -8.91 -3.34 -19.25
CA GLY A 11 -9.30 -2.06 -18.65
C GLY A 11 -10.36 -2.23 -17.55
N GLY A 12 -11.34 -3.13 -17.77
CA GLY A 12 -12.33 -3.50 -16.77
C GLY A 12 -11.70 -4.16 -15.54
N VAL A 13 -10.74 -5.07 -15.74
CA VAL A 13 -9.99 -5.69 -14.62
C VAL A 13 -9.22 -4.65 -13.83
N LEU A 14 -8.53 -3.73 -14.51
CA LEU A 14 -7.80 -2.64 -13.87
C LEU A 14 -8.74 -1.72 -13.08
N LEU A 15 -9.86 -1.31 -13.68
CA LEU A 15 -10.88 -0.47 -13.01
C LEU A 15 -11.44 -1.16 -11.77
N ALA A 16 -11.79 -2.44 -11.86
CA ALA A 16 -12.27 -3.21 -10.70
C ALA A 16 -11.21 -3.29 -9.60
N SER A 17 -9.93 -3.44 -9.97
CA SER A 17 -8.81 -3.45 -9.04
C SER A 17 -8.64 -2.10 -8.34
N VAL A 18 -8.71 -0.99 -9.08
CA VAL A 18 -8.63 0.39 -8.56
C VAL A 18 -9.78 0.67 -7.60
N VAL A 19 -11.02 0.33 -7.96
CA VAL A 19 -12.18 0.54 -7.10
C VAL A 19 -12.10 -0.32 -5.84
N ALA A 20 -11.69 -1.57 -5.96
CA ALA A 20 -11.61 -2.47 -4.81
C ALA A 20 -10.48 -2.09 -3.82
N ILE A 21 -9.33 -1.63 -4.30
CA ILE A 21 -8.28 -1.14 -3.41
C ILE A 21 -8.64 0.21 -2.78
N MET A 22 -9.37 1.06 -3.51
CA MET A 22 -9.86 2.35 -3.04
C MET A 22 -10.86 2.16 -1.89
N LEU A 23 -11.83 1.25 -2.03
CA LEU A 23 -12.89 1.02 -1.06
C LEU A 23 -12.51 0.01 0.04
N GLY A 24 -11.47 -0.77 -0.17
CA GLY A 24 -11.02 -1.80 0.77
C GLY A 24 -10.38 -1.22 2.06
N PRO A 25 -10.11 -2.08 3.06
CA PRO A 25 -9.63 -1.66 4.38
C PRO A 25 -8.36 -0.81 4.35
N THR A 26 -7.43 -1.08 3.43
CA THR A 26 -6.22 -0.27 3.26
C THR A 26 -6.48 1.08 2.61
N GLY A 27 -7.49 1.19 1.75
CA GLY A 27 -7.86 2.44 1.08
C GLY A 27 -8.67 3.37 1.98
N ILE A 28 -9.69 2.84 2.64
CA ILE A 28 -10.60 3.63 3.48
C ILE A 28 -10.28 3.47 4.96
N LEU A 29 -10.44 2.26 5.54
CA LEU A 29 -10.45 2.05 6.98
C LEU A 29 -9.19 2.59 7.68
N LEU A 30 -8.00 2.22 7.20
CA LEU A 30 -6.74 2.66 7.81
C LEU A 30 -6.52 4.18 7.67
N ASN A 31 -6.82 4.73 6.50
CA ASN A 31 -6.60 6.16 6.24
C ASN A 31 -7.59 7.07 6.96
N THR A 32 -8.71 6.53 7.43
CA THR A 32 -9.76 7.31 8.11
C THR A 32 -9.89 6.99 9.60
N PHE A 33 -9.11 6.03 10.10
CA PHE A 33 -9.25 5.53 11.47
C PHE A 33 -9.13 6.63 12.52
N SER A 34 -8.31 7.66 12.27
CA SER A 34 -8.15 8.81 13.16
C SER A 34 -9.46 9.56 13.46
N LEU A 35 -10.46 9.53 12.55
CA LEU A 35 -11.79 10.13 12.78
C LEU A 35 -12.54 9.44 13.92
N PHE A 36 -12.29 8.15 14.14
CA PHE A 36 -13.05 7.32 15.08
C PHE A 36 -12.43 7.25 16.47
N ILE A 37 -11.17 7.68 16.64
CA ILE A 37 -10.47 7.60 17.92
C ILE A 37 -11.23 8.36 19.01
N ALA A 38 -11.57 9.63 18.76
CA ALA A 38 -12.23 10.46 19.75
C ALA A 38 -13.64 9.97 20.13
N PRO A 39 -14.55 9.67 19.17
CA PRO A 39 -15.88 9.18 19.52
C PRO A 39 -15.86 7.79 20.19
N MET A 40 -14.93 6.89 19.81
CA MET A 40 -14.80 5.59 20.46
C MET A 40 -14.24 5.72 21.87
N SER A 41 -13.21 6.57 22.08
CA SER A 41 -12.67 6.86 23.41
C SER A 41 -13.73 7.45 24.33
N ALA A 42 -14.57 8.36 23.82
CA ALA A 42 -15.62 8.98 24.63
C ALA A 42 -16.71 7.98 25.06
N GLU A 43 -17.09 7.06 24.18
CA GLU A 43 -18.16 6.11 24.46
C GLU A 43 -17.76 5.01 25.45
N TYR A 44 -16.53 4.52 25.35
CA TYR A 44 -16.04 3.42 26.18
C TYR A 44 -15.16 3.86 27.34
N ALA A 45 -14.95 5.18 27.53
CA ALA A 45 -13.99 5.75 28.48
C ALA A 45 -12.57 5.17 28.30
N TRP A 46 -12.19 4.94 27.05
CA TRP A 46 -10.90 4.35 26.67
C TRP A 46 -9.81 5.41 26.52
N ASP A 47 -8.61 5.04 26.89
CA ASP A 47 -7.42 5.77 26.51
C ASP A 47 -7.16 5.65 25.00
N ARG A 48 -6.53 6.67 24.42
CA ARG A 48 -6.18 6.68 22.98
C ARG A 48 -5.30 5.50 22.58
N ALA A 49 -4.49 5.00 23.52
CA ALA A 49 -3.64 3.82 23.31
C ALA A 49 -4.48 2.55 23.09
N GLU A 50 -5.56 2.37 23.85
CA GLU A 50 -6.47 1.23 23.71
C GLU A 50 -7.20 1.24 22.38
N VAL A 51 -7.66 2.42 21.91
CA VAL A 51 -8.26 2.55 20.58
C VAL A 51 -7.22 2.29 19.48
N SER A 52 -6.01 2.78 19.64
CA SER A 52 -4.92 2.56 18.66
C SER A 52 -4.52 1.08 18.55
N LEU A 53 -4.74 0.27 19.60
CA LEU A 53 -4.50 -1.16 19.60
C LEU A 53 -5.32 -1.89 18.52
N LEU A 54 -6.51 -1.36 18.15
CA LEU A 54 -7.35 -1.90 17.08
C LEU A 54 -6.58 -1.94 15.74
N VAL A 55 -5.90 -0.85 15.39
CA VAL A 55 -5.08 -0.77 14.15
C VAL A 55 -3.87 -1.69 14.24
N THR A 56 -3.28 -1.81 15.43
CA THR A 56 -2.15 -2.73 15.67
C THR A 56 -2.57 -4.20 15.45
N LEU A 57 -3.72 -4.61 15.99
CA LEU A 57 -4.28 -5.95 15.80
C LEU A 57 -4.60 -6.22 14.32
N PHE A 58 -5.21 -5.25 13.64
CA PHE A 58 -5.43 -5.33 12.19
C PHE A 58 -4.11 -5.54 11.44
N GLY A 59 -3.12 -4.69 11.69
CA GLY A 59 -1.81 -4.76 11.01
C GLY A 59 -1.08 -6.08 11.25
N LEU A 60 -1.08 -6.56 12.50
CA LEU A 60 -0.50 -7.84 12.89
C LEU A 60 -1.19 -9.02 12.18
N ALA A 61 -2.52 -9.00 12.12
CA ALA A 61 -3.31 -10.02 11.44
C ALA A 61 -3.02 -10.03 9.92
N VAL A 62 -2.94 -8.86 9.28
CA VAL A 62 -2.53 -8.73 7.87
C VAL A 62 -1.12 -9.30 7.67
N ALA A 63 -0.17 -8.94 8.52
CA ALA A 63 1.21 -9.39 8.44
C ALA A 63 1.32 -10.91 8.49
N ILE A 64 0.75 -11.53 9.53
CA ILE A 64 0.83 -12.97 9.77
C ILE A 64 0.14 -13.76 8.64
N THR A 65 -0.99 -13.27 8.12
CA THR A 65 -1.77 -14.01 7.12
C THR A 65 -1.34 -13.75 5.68
N SER A 66 -0.53 -12.73 5.41
CA SER A 66 -0.10 -12.38 4.05
C SER A 66 0.60 -13.53 3.29
N PRO A 67 1.52 -14.31 3.89
CA PRO A 67 2.11 -15.47 3.20
C PRO A 67 1.08 -16.55 2.85
N LEU A 68 0.12 -16.80 3.75
CA LEU A 68 -0.98 -17.75 3.52
C LEU A 68 -1.90 -17.25 2.40
N LYS A 69 -2.29 -15.99 2.42
CA LYS A 69 -3.09 -15.36 1.34
C LYS A 69 -2.36 -15.45 0.00
N GLY A 70 -1.04 -15.22 0.01
CA GLY A 70 -0.20 -15.39 -1.17
C GLY A 70 -0.24 -16.81 -1.72
N TRP A 71 -0.15 -17.82 -0.85
CA TRP A 71 -0.27 -19.22 -1.23
C TRP A 71 -1.68 -19.57 -1.78
N LEU A 72 -2.74 -19.03 -1.16
CA LEU A 72 -4.11 -19.19 -1.68
C LEU A 72 -4.25 -18.60 -3.08
N ILE A 73 -3.68 -17.42 -3.32
CA ILE A 73 -3.69 -16.76 -4.63
C ILE A 73 -2.93 -17.59 -5.67
N ASP A 74 -1.79 -18.15 -5.31
CA ASP A 74 -0.98 -18.98 -6.22
C ASP A 74 -1.68 -20.32 -6.52
N ARG A 75 -2.41 -20.89 -5.55
CA ARG A 75 -3.08 -22.20 -5.69
C ARG A 75 -4.48 -22.11 -6.33
N TRP A 76 -5.31 -21.15 -5.90
CA TRP A 76 -6.72 -21.06 -6.29
C TRP A 76 -6.98 -19.96 -7.33
N GLY A 77 -5.96 -19.16 -7.64
CA GLY A 77 -6.06 -17.99 -8.51
C GLY A 77 -6.43 -16.72 -7.75
N ALA A 78 -6.08 -15.58 -8.37
CA ALA A 78 -6.30 -14.27 -7.76
C ALA A 78 -7.81 -13.94 -7.66
N ARG A 79 -8.61 -14.33 -8.66
CA ARG A 79 -10.04 -14.03 -8.71
C ARG A 79 -10.81 -14.71 -7.57
N ARG A 80 -10.67 -16.04 -7.45
CA ARG A 80 -11.40 -16.80 -6.42
C ARG A 80 -11.03 -16.36 -5.02
N THR A 81 -9.74 -16.19 -4.78
CA THR A 81 -9.23 -15.74 -3.49
C THR A 81 -9.72 -14.33 -3.15
N MET A 82 -9.67 -13.40 -4.14
CA MET A 82 -10.15 -12.04 -3.93
C MET A 82 -11.63 -11.98 -3.61
N LEU A 83 -12.47 -12.64 -4.39
CA LEU A 83 -13.92 -12.68 -4.16
C LEU A 83 -14.27 -13.29 -2.81
N GLY A 84 -13.65 -14.43 -2.46
CA GLY A 84 -13.88 -15.09 -1.18
C GLY A 84 -13.48 -14.24 0.02
N LEU A 85 -12.30 -13.63 -0.03
CA LEU A 85 -11.80 -12.76 1.04
C LEU A 85 -12.63 -11.48 1.17
N THR A 86 -12.98 -10.81 0.05
CA THR A 86 -13.81 -9.60 0.07
C THR A 86 -15.22 -9.87 0.58
N ALA A 87 -15.84 -10.97 0.15
CA ALA A 87 -17.15 -11.37 0.65
C ALA A 87 -17.11 -11.69 2.16
N ALA A 88 -16.12 -12.46 2.60
CA ALA A 88 -15.94 -12.76 4.02
C ALA A 88 -15.63 -11.53 4.86
N LEU A 89 -14.83 -10.58 4.33
CA LEU A 89 -14.47 -9.32 4.97
C LEU A 89 -15.67 -8.40 5.21
N SER A 90 -16.67 -8.42 4.32
CA SER A 90 -17.85 -7.58 4.45
C SER A 90 -18.64 -7.89 5.75
N LEU A 91 -18.61 -9.12 6.22
CA LEU A 91 -19.32 -9.54 7.44
C LEU A 91 -18.78 -8.84 8.70
N PRO A 92 -17.47 -8.89 9.04
CA PRO A 92 -16.97 -8.19 10.21
C PRO A 92 -17.03 -6.66 10.07
N LEU A 93 -16.94 -6.10 8.85
CA LEU A 93 -17.13 -4.67 8.63
C LEU A 93 -18.58 -4.24 8.99
N LEU A 94 -19.57 -4.99 8.53
CA LEU A 94 -20.96 -4.76 8.91
C LEU A 94 -21.20 -5.04 10.41
N GLY A 95 -20.51 -6.03 10.96
CA GLY A 95 -20.57 -6.39 12.39
C GLY A 95 -20.13 -5.27 13.32
N LEU A 96 -19.24 -4.36 12.87
CA LEU A 96 -18.84 -3.18 13.64
C LEU A 96 -20.02 -2.25 13.99
N ALA A 97 -21.08 -2.25 13.18
CA ALA A 97 -22.29 -1.47 13.48
C ALA A 97 -23.11 -2.01 14.67
N ALA A 98 -22.96 -3.29 14.98
CA ALA A 98 -23.71 -3.96 16.05
C ALA A 98 -22.91 -4.16 17.35
N VAL A 99 -21.72 -3.56 17.46
CA VAL A 99 -20.85 -3.71 18.61
C VAL A 99 -21.43 -3.02 19.84
N ASN A 100 -21.44 -3.73 20.96
CA ASN A 100 -21.88 -3.25 22.27
C ASN A 100 -20.89 -3.56 23.40
N ALA A 101 -19.77 -4.23 23.09
CA ALA A 101 -18.73 -4.57 24.03
C ALA A 101 -17.34 -4.42 23.39
N VAL A 102 -16.39 -4.00 24.21
CA VAL A 102 -15.00 -3.69 23.86
C VAL A 102 -14.28 -4.85 23.17
N TRP A 103 -14.40 -6.05 23.73
CA TRP A 103 -13.76 -7.24 23.17
C TRP A 103 -14.23 -7.58 21.74
N GLN A 104 -15.47 -7.20 21.38
CA GLN A 104 -16.00 -7.38 20.03
C GLN A 104 -15.27 -6.50 19.02
N LEU A 105 -14.88 -5.27 19.39
CA LEU A 105 -14.07 -4.40 18.55
C LEU A 105 -12.70 -5.03 18.26
N TYR A 106 -12.02 -5.52 19.30
CA TYR A 106 -10.74 -6.21 19.13
C TYR A 106 -10.86 -7.44 18.23
N ALA A 107 -11.89 -8.26 18.47
CA ALA A 107 -12.13 -9.46 17.67
C ALA A 107 -12.45 -9.14 16.21
N LEU A 108 -13.28 -8.11 15.96
CA LEU A 108 -13.64 -7.71 14.59
C LEU A 108 -12.47 -7.07 13.84
N PHE A 109 -11.68 -6.20 14.48
CA PHE A 109 -10.49 -5.63 13.83
C PHE A 109 -9.43 -6.69 13.52
N LEU A 110 -9.22 -7.65 14.42
CA LEU A 110 -8.38 -8.81 14.16
C LEU A 110 -8.93 -9.60 12.95
N LEU A 111 -10.22 -9.90 12.93
CA LEU A 111 -10.86 -10.65 11.84
C LEU A 111 -10.82 -9.90 10.51
N ILE A 112 -11.04 -8.57 10.52
CA ILE A 112 -10.88 -7.72 9.34
C ILE A 112 -9.43 -7.84 8.80
N GLY A 113 -8.42 -7.77 9.66
CA GLY A 113 -7.03 -7.95 9.26
C GLY A 113 -6.73 -9.35 8.71
N LEU A 114 -7.27 -10.40 9.34
CA LEU A 114 -7.15 -11.79 8.86
C LEU A 114 -7.75 -11.97 7.46
N LEU A 115 -8.87 -11.30 7.16
CA LEU A 115 -9.60 -11.43 5.90
C LEU A 115 -9.20 -10.40 4.84
N ALA A 116 -8.61 -9.26 5.21
CA ALA A 116 -8.22 -8.22 4.26
C ALA A 116 -7.30 -8.79 3.17
N PRO A 117 -7.69 -8.74 1.87
CA PRO A 117 -6.90 -9.33 0.78
C PRO A 117 -5.58 -8.59 0.53
N GLY A 118 -5.49 -7.34 0.95
CA GLY A 118 -4.33 -6.48 0.72
C GLY A 118 -4.06 -6.24 -0.77
N ASN A 119 -2.79 -6.00 -1.11
CA ASN A 119 -2.37 -5.70 -2.47
C ASN A 119 -2.00 -6.96 -3.31
N LEU A 120 -1.98 -8.15 -2.70
CA LEU A 120 -1.46 -9.37 -3.32
C LEU A 120 -2.25 -9.81 -4.56
N PRO A 121 -3.61 -9.91 -4.51
CA PRO A 121 -4.37 -10.39 -5.67
C PRO A 121 -4.24 -9.48 -6.89
N TYR A 122 -4.17 -8.15 -6.66
CA TYR A 122 -4.02 -7.17 -7.73
C TYR A 122 -2.67 -7.29 -8.44
N GLY A 123 -1.60 -7.53 -7.67
CA GLY A 123 -0.27 -7.73 -8.22
C GLY A 123 -0.25 -8.88 -9.23
N ARG A 124 -0.82 -10.02 -8.86
CA ARG A 124 -0.88 -11.19 -9.75
C ARG A 124 -1.76 -10.99 -10.96
N ILE A 125 -3.00 -10.52 -10.77
CA ILE A 125 -3.95 -10.43 -11.88
C ILE A 125 -3.51 -9.41 -12.94
N LEU A 126 -2.97 -8.27 -12.53
CA LEU A 126 -2.44 -7.29 -13.48
C LEU A 126 -1.23 -7.82 -14.23
N GLY A 127 -0.37 -8.63 -13.58
CA GLY A 127 0.73 -9.32 -14.24
C GLY A 127 0.30 -10.36 -15.27
N LEU A 128 -0.92 -10.92 -15.14
CA LEU A 128 -1.50 -11.82 -16.15
C LEU A 128 -2.05 -11.07 -17.38
N TRP A 129 -2.52 -9.83 -17.21
CA TRP A 129 -3.13 -9.05 -18.29
C TRP A 129 -2.15 -8.08 -18.98
N PHE A 130 -1.15 -7.57 -18.25
CA PHE A 130 -0.24 -6.53 -18.73
C PHE A 130 1.20 -7.03 -18.70
N ARG A 131 1.95 -6.82 -19.78
CA ARG A 131 3.39 -7.14 -19.87
C ARG A 131 4.21 -5.93 -20.28
N GLN A 132 3.82 -5.25 -21.37
CA GLN A 132 4.53 -4.07 -21.87
C GLN A 132 4.14 -2.81 -21.10
N ARG A 133 2.93 -2.77 -20.56
CA ARG A 133 2.37 -1.66 -19.79
C ARG A 133 2.03 -2.04 -18.34
N LEU A 134 2.78 -2.98 -17.80
CA LEU A 134 2.58 -3.47 -16.42
C LEU A 134 2.85 -2.39 -15.38
N GLY A 135 3.88 -1.57 -15.61
CA GLY A 135 4.21 -0.45 -14.73
C GLY A 135 3.08 0.58 -14.69
N VAL A 136 2.55 0.97 -15.86
CA VAL A 136 1.38 1.86 -15.94
C VAL A 136 0.19 1.26 -15.19
N ALA A 137 -0.08 -0.05 -15.36
CA ALA A 137 -1.19 -0.71 -14.67
C ALA A 137 -1.01 -0.67 -13.14
N TYR A 138 0.19 -0.90 -12.62
CA TYR A 138 0.48 -0.78 -11.19
C TYR A 138 0.45 0.68 -10.70
N GLY A 139 0.91 1.62 -11.52
CA GLY A 139 0.81 3.04 -11.19
C GLY A 139 -0.64 3.52 -11.07
N LEU A 140 -1.50 3.11 -12.01
CA LEU A 140 -2.93 3.41 -11.96
C LEU A 140 -3.62 2.71 -10.78
N LEU A 141 -3.25 1.46 -10.47
CA LEU A 141 -3.72 0.77 -9.27
C LEU A 141 -3.42 1.57 -8.01
N GLY A 142 -2.21 2.12 -7.92
CA GLY A 142 -1.79 2.91 -6.78
C GLY A 142 -2.61 4.18 -6.56
N LEU A 143 -3.12 4.80 -7.64
CA LEU A 143 -4.06 5.93 -7.53
C LEU A 143 -5.32 5.56 -6.72
N GLY A 144 -5.74 4.29 -6.73
CA GLY A 144 -6.86 3.83 -5.93
C GLY A 144 -6.63 4.05 -4.42
N CYS A 145 -5.42 3.77 -3.92
CA CYS A 145 -5.07 4.10 -2.53
C CYS A 145 -5.00 5.61 -2.30
N GLY A 146 -4.41 6.36 -3.24
CA GLY A 146 -4.26 7.82 -3.13
C GLY A 146 -5.59 8.56 -3.10
N VAL A 147 -6.59 8.09 -3.84
CA VAL A 147 -7.95 8.66 -3.87
C VAL A 147 -8.80 8.11 -2.71
N GLY A 148 -8.58 6.85 -2.33
CA GLY A 148 -9.34 6.18 -1.28
C GLY A 148 -9.28 6.87 0.08
N GLY A 149 -8.11 7.39 0.47
CA GLY A 149 -7.94 8.12 1.72
C GLY A 149 -8.81 9.39 1.80
N PRO A 150 -8.64 10.37 0.92
CA PRO A 150 -9.46 11.59 0.91
C PRO A 150 -10.96 11.32 0.74
N LEU A 151 -11.34 10.40 -0.15
CA LEU A 151 -12.75 10.01 -0.32
C LEU A 151 -13.30 9.36 0.95
N GLY A 152 -12.53 8.47 1.56
CA GLY A 152 -12.88 7.82 2.82
C GLY A 152 -13.06 8.83 3.96
N LEU A 153 -12.18 9.83 4.06
CA LEU A 153 -12.31 10.91 5.05
C LEU A 153 -13.60 11.70 4.85
N LEU A 154 -13.94 12.06 3.61
CA LEU A 154 -15.18 12.77 3.30
C LEU A 154 -16.42 11.95 3.67
N VAL A 155 -16.48 10.69 3.19
CA VAL A 155 -17.60 9.77 3.47
C VAL A 155 -17.66 9.44 4.95
N GLY A 156 -16.51 9.18 5.58
CA GLY A 156 -16.41 8.85 7.00
C GLY A 156 -16.88 9.99 7.90
N HIS A 157 -16.46 11.22 7.60
CA HIS A 157 -16.86 12.40 8.37
C HIS A 157 -18.38 12.65 8.28
N GLN A 158 -18.94 12.66 7.07
CA GLN A 158 -20.38 12.82 6.86
C GLN A 158 -21.19 11.72 7.54
N SER A 159 -20.72 10.48 7.44
CA SER A 159 -21.39 9.34 8.07
C SER A 159 -21.30 9.38 9.60
N LEU A 160 -20.15 9.82 10.12
CA LEU A 160 -19.92 10.00 11.57
C LEU A 160 -20.86 11.06 12.15
N GLU A 161 -21.03 12.19 11.47
CA GLU A 161 -21.93 13.26 11.90
C GLU A 161 -23.39 12.83 11.84
N ALA A 162 -23.81 12.08 10.81
CA ALA A 162 -25.19 11.68 10.61
C ALA A 162 -25.63 10.49 11.49
N TRP A 163 -24.74 9.51 11.69
CA TRP A 163 -25.11 8.19 12.28
C TRP A 163 -24.09 7.68 13.30
N GLY A 164 -23.16 8.52 13.74
CA GLY A 164 -22.09 8.11 14.66
C GLY A 164 -21.09 7.16 14.01
N TRP A 165 -20.10 6.71 14.79
CA TRP A 165 -19.01 5.87 14.28
C TRP A 165 -19.51 4.47 13.80
N ARG A 166 -20.53 3.91 14.44
CA ARG A 166 -21.16 2.65 13.98
C ARG A 166 -21.78 2.78 12.59
N GLY A 167 -22.49 3.90 12.36
CA GLY A 167 -23.05 4.21 11.05
C GLY A 167 -21.99 4.39 9.97
N ALA A 168 -20.87 5.01 10.30
CA ALA A 168 -19.75 5.14 9.36
C ALA A 168 -19.14 3.79 8.98
N PHE A 169 -18.94 2.87 9.92
CA PHE A 169 -18.49 1.51 9.61
C PHE A 169 -19.53 0.70 8.81
N LEU A 170 -20.82 0.90 9.09
CA LEU A 170 -21.88 0.32 8.27
C LEU A 170 -21.79 0.79 6.83
N VAL A 171 -21.60 2.10 6.60
CA VAL A 171 -21.44 2.67 5.26
C VAL A 171 -20.20 2.07 4.56
N TYR A 172 -19.07 1.91 5.26
CA TYR A 172 -17.88 1.27 4.69
C TYR A 172 -18.15 -0.19 4.30
N GLY A 173 -18.83 -0.96 5.15
CA GLY A 173 -19.22 -2.33 4.85
C GLY A 173 -20.20 -2.43 3.66
N VAL A 174 -21.16 -1.50 3.57
CA VAL A 174 -22.09 -1.41 2.43
C VAL A 174 -21.37 -1.02 1.13
N LEU A 175 -20.40 -0.10 1.18
CA LEU A 175 -19.59 0.25 0.02
C LEU A 175 -18.75 -0.94 -0.46
N GLU A 176 -18.14 -1.68 0.45
CA GLU A 176 -17.38 -2.89 0.12
C GLU A 176 -18.28 -3.95 -0.51
N LEU A 177 -19.41 -4.26 0.12
CA LEU A 177 -20.37 -5.28 -0.33
C LEU A 177 -21.12 -4.86 -1.61
N GLY A 178 -21.56 -3.61 -1.69
CA GLY A 178 -22.44 -3.12 -2.76
C GLY A 178 -21.71 -2.55 -3.96
N LEU A 179 -20.50 -2.05 -3.78
CA LEU A 179 -19.72 -1.45 -4.87
C LEU A 179 -18.49 -2.28 -5.23
N ALA A 180 -17.64 -2.64 -4.27
CA ALA A 180 -16.40 -3.35 -4.56
C ALA A 180 -16.65 -4.80 -5.00
N LEU A 181 -17.40 -5.56 -4.21
CA LEU A 181 -17.62 -6.98 -4.48
C LEU A 181 -18.34 -7.25 -5.81
N PRO A 182 -19.44 -6.57 -6.19
CA PRO A 182 -20.10 -6.80 -7.49
C PRO A 182 -19.20 -6.46 -8.67
N ARG A 183 -18.41 -5.37 -8.59
CA ARG A 183 -17.46 -5.02 -9.65
C ARG A 183 -16.34 -6.03 -9.79
N LEU A 184 -15.81 -6.53 -8.66
CA LEU A 184 -14.87 -7.64 -8.65
C LEU A 184 -15.49 -8.89 -9.26
N ALA A 185 -16.70 -9.26 -8.89
CA ALA A 185 -17.37 -10.44 -9.42
C ALA A 185 -17.58 -10.36 -10.94
N TRP A 186 -17.88 -9.17 -11.45
CA TRP A 186 -18.19 -8.96 -12.85
C TRP A 186 -16.93 -8.72 -13.72
N LEU A 187 -16.03 -7.86 -13.29
CA LEU A 187 -14.89 -7.36 -14.09
C LEU A 187 -13.55 -8.02 -13.76
N PHE A 188 -13.35 -8.49 -12.50
CA PHE A 188 -12.08 -9.06 -12.06
C PHE A 188 -11.92 -10.50 -12.56
N ARG A 189 -11.43 -10.66 -13.79
CA ARG A 189 -11.34 -11.94 -14.49
C ARG A 189 -9.90 -12.28 -14.80
N GLU A 190 -9.53 -13.54 -14.58
CA GLU A 190 -8.29 -14.07 -15.12
C GLU A 190 -8.44 -14.29 -16.63
N PRO A 191 -7.36 -14.11 -17.42
CA PRO A 191 -7.43 -14.39 -18.85
C PRO A 191 -7.73 -15.87 -19.08
N ALA A 192 -8.52 -16.17 -20.11
CA ALA A 192 -8.76 -17.55 -20.53
C ALA A 192 -7.44 -18.21 -20.94
N PRO A 193 -7.30 -19.53 -20.81
CA PRO A 193 -6.13 -20.26 -21.32
C PRO A 193 -5.86 -19.88 -22.79
N GLY A 194 -4.66 -19.35 -23.10
CA GLY A 194 -4.29 -18.87 -24.42
C GLY A 194 -4.74 -17.45 -24.79
N ALA A 195 -5.50 -16.74 -23.95
CA ALA A 195 -6.02 -15.40 -24.26
C ALA A 195 -5.32 -14.25 -23.51
N GLY A 196 -4.41 -14.54 -22.59
CA GLY A 196 -3.61 -13.53 -21.88
C GLY A 196 -2.30 -13.23 -22.59
N VAL A 197 -1.44 -12.46 -21.96
CA VAL A 197 -0.08 -12.15 -22.43
C VAL A 197 0.75 -13.41 -22.72
N ALA A 198 0.37 -14.56 -22.14
CA ALA A 198 0.93 -15.88 -22.46
C ALA A 198 0.57 -16.39 -23.87
N ALA A 199 -0.40 -15.78 -24.57
CA ALA A 199 -0.84 -16.22 -25.90
C ALA A 199 0.19 -15.98 -27.03
N GLY A 200 1.26 -15.24 -26.77
CA GLY A 200 2.33 -14.97 -27.75
C GLY A 200 3.50 -15.96 -27.72
N THR A 201 3.53 -16.86 -26.75
CA THR A 201 4.48 -17.97 -26.70
C THR A 201 3.68 -19.25 -26.58
N ALA A 202 3.87 -20.17 -27.52
CA ALA A 202 3.22 -21.48 -27.59
C ALA A 202 3.62 -22.39 -26.39
N VAL A 203 3.37 -21.94 -25.16
CA VAL A 203 3.47 -22.73 -23.96
C VAL A 203 2.05 -22.92 -23.45
N ALA A 204 1.39 -23.87 -24.11
CA ALA A 204 0.17 -24.49 -23.64
C ALA A 204 0.35 -24.99 -22.20
N GLU A 205 -0.64 -24.73 -21.36
CA GLU A 205 -1.07 -25.49 -20.17
C GLU A 205 -0.04 -25.90 -19.09
N THR A 206 1.23 -25.59 -19.19
CA THR A 206 2.24 -25.95 -18.19
C THR A 206 2.79 -24.70 -17.50
N ALA A 207 2.47 -24.59 -16.20
CA ALA A 207 3.12 -23.79 -15.18
C ALA A 207 3.51 -22.35 -15.60
N LEU A 208 2.89 -21.36 -14.99
CA LEU A 208 3.34 -19.97 -15.04
C LEU A 208 4.86 -19.91 -14.86
N SER A 209 5.57 -19.22 -15.78
CA SER A 209 7.03 -19.10 -15.70
C SER A 209 7.46 -18.31 -14.47
N GLY A 210 8.57 -18.69 -13.88
CA GLY A 210 9.18 -17.99 -12.77
C GLY A 210 9.75 -18.91 -11.69
N SER A 211 10.39 -18.26 -10.72
CA SER A 211 11.02 -18.91 -9.58
C SER A 211 10.00 -19.46 -8.60
N THR A 212 10.37 -20.54 -7.91
CA THR A 212 9.69 -20.97 -6.69
C THR A 212 10.02 -20.01 -5.54
N ALA A 213 9.19 -19.98 -4.50
CA ALA A 213 9.44 -19.12 -3.34
C ALA A 213 10.79 -19.42 -2.64
N PRO A 214 11.19 -20.69 -2.42
CA PRO A 214 12.53 -20.99 -1.87
C PRO A 214 13.69 -20.51 -2.74
N GLN A 215 13.55 -20.56 -4.07
CA GLN A 215 14.56 -20.01 -4.98
C GLN A 215 14.66 -18.51 -4.87
N ALA A 216 13.51 -17.80 -4.80
CA ALA A 216 13.48 -16.36 -4.63
C ALA A 216 14.13 -15.94 -3.30
N TRP A 217 13.81 -16.58 -2.18
CA TRP A 217 14.37 -16.27 -0.86
C TRP A 217 15.88 -16.48 -0.75
N ARG A 218 16.46 -17.36 -1.58
CA ARG A 218 17.91 -17.57 -1.67
C ARG A 218 18.61 -16.54 -2.55
N SER A 219 17.88 -15.69 -3.28
CA SER A 219 18.47 -14.71 -4.19
C SER A 219 18.73 -13.38 -3.48
N ALA A 220 19.84 -12.73 -3.80
CA ALA A 220 20.15 -11.38 -3.31
C ALA A 220 19.11 -10.36 -3.77
N SER A 221 18.51 -10.54 -4.95
CA SER A 221 17.48 -9.64 -5.49
C SER A 221 16.25 -9.59 -4.61
N PHE A 222 15.84 -10.70 -3.98
CA PHE A 222 14.72 -10.72 -3.04
C PHE A 222 14.99 -9.83 -1.82
N TRP A 223 16.15 -10.00 -1.20
CA TRP A 223 16.53 -9.24 -0.01
C TRP A 223 16.76 -7.76 -0.30
N LEU A 224 17.25 -7.43 -1.50
CA LEU A 224 17.34 -6.04 -1.96
C LEU A 224 15.94 -5.41 -2.14
N VAL A 225 14.99 -6.12 -2.77
CA VAL A 225 13.61 -5.64 -2.91
C VAL A 225 12.96 -5.48 -1.53
N LEU A 226 13.11 -6.47 -0.66
CA LEU A 226 12.59 -6.41 0.72
C LEU A 226 13.19 -5.22 1.49
N GLY A 227 14.50 -5.07 1.49
CA GLY A 227 15.19 -3.98 2.19
C GLY A 227 14.79 -2.60 1.68
N ASN A 228 14.72 -2.43 0.36
CA ASN A 228 14.25 -1.19 -0.25
C ASN A 228 12.81 -0.85 0.15
N GLN A 229 11.89 -1.84 0.08
CA GLN A 229 10.51 -1.72 0.51
C GLN A 229 10.42 -1.31 1.99
N VAL A 230 11.14 -2.01 2.87
CA VAL A 230 11.13 -1.75 4.32
C VAL A 230 11.60 -0.32 4.61
N LEU A 231 12.68 0.13 4.00
CA LEU A 231 13.21 1.48 4.20
C LEU A 231 12.25 2.56 3.70
N ALA A 232 11.71 2.39 2.49
CA ALA A 232 10.79 3.37 1.91
C ALA A 232 9.48 3.48 2.72
N VAL A 233 8.88 2.34 3.09
CA VAL A 233 7.65 2.34 3.91
C VAL A 233 7.92 2.84 5.33
N PHE A 234 9.10 2.58 5.91
CA PHE A 234 9.52 3.14 7.20
C PHE A 234 9.45 4.66 7.20
N VAL A 235 10.05 5.30 6.20
CA VAL A 235 10.04 6.77 6.12
C VAL A 235 8.64 7.31 5.86
N MET A 236 7.90 6.70 4.92
CA MET A 236 6.54 7.13 4.62
C MET A 236 5.60 7.01 5.83
N SER A 237 5.68 5.90 6.55
CA SER A 237 4.91 5.67 7.78
C SER A 237 5.29 6.67 8.87
N GLY A 238 6.59 6.95 9.03
CA GLY A 238 7.10 7.94 9.96
C GLY A 238 6.54 9.33 9.71
N ILE A 239 6.60 9.79 8.47
CA ILE A 239 6.08 11.12 8.08
C ILE A 239 4.54 11.16 8.18
N MET A 240 3.84 10.10 7.81
CA MET A 240 2.38 10.06 7.98
C MET A 240 1.95 10.12 9.45
N THR A 241 2.73 9.53 10.36
CA THR A 241 2.42 9.50 11.79
C THR A 241 2.88 10.76 12.51
N HIS A 242 4.10 11.23 12.23
CA HIS A 242 4.74 12.33 12.97
C HIS A 242 4.85 13.63 12.16
N GLY A 243 4.45 13.66 10.90
CA GLY A 243 4.66 14.80 10.01
C GLY A 243 3.98 16.08 10.47
N VAL A 244 2.75 16.03 11.03
CA VAL A 244 2.10 17.23 11.58
C VAL A 244 2.86 17.78 12.78
N PRO A 245 3.20 16.99 13.83
CA PRO A 245 4.06 17.47 14.91
C PRO A 245 5.41 18.03 14.45
N MET A 246 6.08 17.37 13.50
CA MET A 246 7.35 17.84 12.91
C MET A 246 7.21 19.23 12.27
N LEU A 247 6.15 19.43 11.49
CA LEU A 247 5.87 20.71 10.82
C LEU A 247 5.50 21.82 11.82
N VAL A 248 4.77 21.47 12.90
CA VAL A 248 4.45 22.40 13.98
C VAL A 248 5.72 22.84 14.72
N GLU A 249 6.65 21.93 15.01
CA GLU A 249 7.95 22.24 15.61
C GLU A 249 8.78 23.19 14.73
N ARG A 250 8.57 23.14 13.40
CA ARG A 250 9.17 24.05 12.40
C ARG A 250 8.41 25.39 12.27
N GLY A 251 7.45 25.68 13.16
CA GLY A 251 6.76 26.96 13.24
C GLY A 251 5.46 27.08 12.44
N LEU A 252 4.97 26.02 11.81
CA LEU A 252 3.65 26.05 11.17
C LEU A 252 2.56 25.91 12.25
N SER A 253 1.43 26.59 12.05
CA SER A 253 0.23 26.29 12.83
C SER A 253 -0.26 24.85 12.52
N ARG A 254 -1.04 24.25 13.40
CA ARG A 254 -1.60 22.89 13.18
C ARG A 254 -2.42 22.78 11.90
N GLY A 255 -3.16 23.86 11.53
CA GLY A 255 -3.92 23.90 10.29
C GLY A 255 -3.04 23.92 9.04
N GLU A 256 -1.99 24.75 9.05
CA GLU A 256 -1.01 24.81 7.96
C GLU A 256 -0.22 23.50 7.85
N ALA A 257 0.18 22.89 8.97
CA ALA A 257 0.88 21.61 8.98
C ALA A 257 0.01 20.49 8.40
N GLY A 258 -1.28 20.44 8.76
CA GLY A 258 -2.22 19.48 8.18
C GLY A 258 -2.42 19.64 6.68
N THR A 259 -2.54 20.89 6.22
CA THR A 259 -2.64 21.18 4.78
C THR A 259 -1.31 20.94 4.05
N ALA A 260 -0.18 21.27 4.65
CA ALA A 260 1.15 20.94 4.09
C ALA A 260 1.32 19.43 3.93
N LEU A 261 0.86 18.62 4.90
CA LEU A 261 0.91 17.17 4.78
C LEU A 261 0.05 16.65 3.61
N SER A 262 -0.96 17.40 3.17
CA SER A 262 -1.72 17.07 1.97
C SER A 262 -0.86 17.10 0.69
N ALA A 263 0.21 17.89 0.67
CA ALA A 263 1.16 17.90 -0.44
C ALA A 263 1.88 16.56 -0.62
N LEU A 264 2.07 15.78 0.47
CA LEU A 264 2.58 14.41 0.41
C LEU A 264 1.71 13.53 -0.49
N TRP A 265 0.40 13.58 -0.30
CA TRP A 265 -0.56 12.81 -1.11
C TRP A 265 -0.56 13.28 -2.56
N GLY A 266 -0.44 14.60 -2.80
CA GLY A 266 -0.27 15.16 -4.16
C GLY A 266 0.96 14.60 -4.87
N GLY A 267 2.11 14.59 -4.19
CA GLY A 267 3.34 13.99 -4.67
C GLY A 267 3.19 12.49 -4.96
N MET A 268 2.58 11.74 -4.03
CA MET A 268 2.31 10.31 -4.21
C MET A 268 1.40 10.02 -5.41
N MET A 269 0.33 10.78 -5.57
CA MET A 269 -0.60 10.60 -6.69
C MET A 269 0.04 10.88 -8.04
N LEU A 270 0.91 11.87 -8.12
CA LEU A 270 1.64 12.21 -9.35
C LEU A 270 2.70 11.16 -9.67
N SER A 271 3.43 10.70 -8.66
CA SER A 271 4.56 9.79 -8.87
C SER A 271 4.14 8.39 -9.33
N GLN A 272 3.01 7.88 -8.88
CA GLN A 272 2.59 6.49 -9.17
C GLN A 272 2.41 6.21 -10.66
N PRO A 273 1.59 6.97 -11.44
CA PRO A 273 1.48 6.73 -12.87
C PRO A 273 2.76 7.08 -13.62
N LEU A 274 3.49 8.11 -13.18
CA LEU A 274 4.74 8.52 -13.81
C LEU A 274 5.83 7.46 -13.64
N MET A 275 6.00 6.93 -12.43
CA MET A 275 6.91 5.82 -12.16
C MET A 275 6.53 4.59 -12.98
N GLY A 276 5.25 4.24 -13.00
CA GLY A 276 4.75 3.11 -13.78
C GLY A 276 5.07 3.23 -15.26
N TRP A 277 4.88 4.42 -15.83
CA TRP A 277 5.22 4.72 -17.22
C TRP A 277 6.72 4.62 -17.52
N LEU A 278 7.56 5.07 -16.58
CA LEU A 278 9.02 4.98 -16.70
C LEU A 278 9.50 3.53 -16.58
N LEU A 279 8.96 2.74 -15.66
CA LEU A 279 9.27 1.32 -15.48
C LEU A 279 8.99 0.50 -16.75
N ASP A 280 7.96 0.86 -17.51
CA ASP A 280 7.63 0.18 -18.77
C ASP A 280 8.57 0.56 -19.93
N ARG A 281 9.22 1.73 -19.85
CA ARG A 281 10.10 2.23 -20.93
C ARG A 281 11.57 1.93 -20.70
N VAL A 282 11.98 1.88 -19.45
CA VAL A 282 13.39 1.75 -19.07
C VAL A 282 13.60 0.43 -18.35
N ALA A 283 14.26 -0.51 -19.01
CA ALA A 283 14.43 -1.88 -18.54
C ALA A 283 15.53 -2.00 -17.46
N THR A 284 15.50 -1.13 -16.46
CA THR A 284 16.41 -1.19 -15.31
C THR A 284 15.73 -0.72 -14.03
N PRO A 285 15.99 -1.35 -12.87
CA PRO A 285 15.51 -0.87 -11.56
C PRO A 285 15.94 0.56 -11.22
N ARG A 286 17.09 0.99 -11.77
CA ARG A 286 17.65 2.33 -11.53
C ARG A 286 16.76 3.47 -12.02
N VAL A 287 15.73 3.18 -12.80
CA VAL A 287 14.72 4.17 -13.22
C VAL A 287 13.97 4.79 -12.01
N ALA A 288 14.00 4.14 -10.85
CA ALA A 288 13.46 4.68 -9.61
C ALA A 288 14.34 5.76 -8.95
N LEU A 289 15.62 5.90 -9.38
CA LEU A 289 16.56 6.86 -8.79
C LEU A 289 16.07 8.31 -8.78
N PRO A 290 15.51 8.89 -9.85
CA PRO A 290 15.03 10.27 -9.81
C PRO A 290 13.99 10.51 -8.70
N PHE A 291 13.10 9.54 -8.46
CA PHE A 291 12.10 9.61 -7.40
C PHE A 291 12.73 9.46 -6.01
N ALA A 292 13.63 8.48 -5.85
CA ALA A 292 14.37 8.30 -4.62
C ALA A 292 15.19 9.55 -4.27
N LEU A 293 15.86 10.17 -5.27
CA LEU A 293 16.58 11.43 -5.09
C LEU A 293 15.65 12.59 -4.74
N ALA A 294 14.45 12.68 -5.35
CA ALA A 294 13.46 13.68 -4.97
C ALA A 294 13.07 13.54 -3.49
N ALA A 295 12.86 12.30 -2.99
CA ALA A 295 12.58 12.07 -1.59
C ALA A 295 13.75 12.46 -0.67
N VAL A 296 14.98 12.11 -1.05
CA VAL A 296 16.20 12.51 -0.30
C VAL A 296 16.33 14.03 -0.26
N LEU A 297 16.18 14.70 -1.40
CA LEU A 297 16.22 16.17 -1.48
C LEU A 297 15.08 16.81 -0.68
N GLY A 298 13.87 16.26 -0.76
CA GLY A 298 12.73 16.71 0.05
C GLY A 298 13.01 16.58 1.54
N MET A 299 13.55 15.44 1.98
CA MET A 299 13.90 15.24 3.38
C MET A 299 15.06 16.11 3.84
N ALA A 300 16.08 16.30 3.01
CA ALA A 300 17.19 17.22 3.29
C ALA A 300 16.70 18.67 3.39
N TRP A 301 15.79 19.07 2.49
CA TRP A 301 15.18 20.40 2.56
C TRP A 301 14.29 20.56 3.80
N PHE A 302 13.59 19.51 4.19
CA PHE A 302 12.81 19.50 5.42
C PHE A 302 13.67 19.79 6.65
N LEU A 303 14.91 19.29 6.69
CA LEU A 303 15.87 19.55 7.79
C LEU A 303 16.31 21.01 7.90
N VAL A 304 16.47 21.72 6.78
CA VAL A 304 17.05 23.08 6.75
C VAL A 304 16.05 24.17 6.36
N GLY A 305 14.85 23.80 5.95
CA GLY A 305 13.86 24.75 5.46
C GLY A 305 13.14 25.47 6.60
N ASP A 306 13.10 26.81 6.52
CA ASP A 306 12.49 27.68 7.53
C ASP A 306 11.22 28.38 7.00
N THR A 307 10.94 28.27 5.70
CA THR A 307 9.78 28.93 5.10
C THR A 307 8.62 27.98 4.91
N PRO A 308 7.36 28.41 5.15
CA PRO A 308 6.18 27.56 4.94
C PRO A 308 6.12 26.96 3.53
N SER A 309 6.39 27.76 2.48
CA SER A 309 6.42 27.29 1.09
C SER A 309 7.52 26.27 0.82
N GLY A 310 8.68 26.43 1.45
CA GLY A 310 9.78 25.46 1.38
C GLY A 310 9.43 24.14 2.02
N LEU A 311 8.77 24.15 3.17
CA LEU A 311 8.31 22.95 3.85
C LEU A 311 7.20 22.21 3.05
N TRP A 312 6.29 22.95 2.39
CA TRP A 312 5.32 22.36 1.47
C TRP A 312 5.99 21.63 0.31
N LEU A 313 6.99 22.27 -0.32
CA LEU A 313 7.78 21.67 -1.38
C LEU A 313 8.54 20.43 -0.89
N ALA A 314 9.15 20.51 0.29
CA ALA A 314 9.85 19.39 0.92
C ALA A 314 8.94 18.16 1.08
N VAL A 315 7.77 18.37 1.67
CA VAL A 315 6.76 17.31 1.88
C VAL A 315 6.25 16.76 0.55
N PHE A 316 6.02 17.61 -0.45
CA PHE A 316 5.64 17.18 -1.81
C PHE A 316 6.71 16.30 -2.46
N LEU A 317 7.99 16.68 -2.37
CA LEU A 317 9.11 15.90 -2.92
C LEU A 317 9.26 14.53 -2.22
N VAL A 318 9.06 14.50 -0.90
CA VAL A 318 9.02 13.24 -0.16
C VAL A 318 7.88 12.35 -0.65
N GLY A 319 6.69 12.92 -0.85
CA GLY A 319 5.54 12.21 -1.43
C GLY A 319 5.82 11.69 -2.85
N LEU A 320 6.47 12.51 -3.67
CA LEU A 320 6.86 12.13 -5.03
C LEU A 320 7.78 10.90 -5.04
N GLY A 321 8.72 10.83 -4.11
CA GLY A 321 9.62 9.68 -3.98
C GLY A 321 8.93 8.44 -3.41
N GLY A 322 8.20 8.61 -2.31
CA GLY A 322 7.55 7.48 -1.62
C GLY A 322 6.36 6.88 -2.38
N GLY A 323 5.64 7.69 -3.16
CA GLY A 323 4.46 7.20 -3.88
C GLY A 323 4.79 6.19 -4.98
N GLY A 324 5.92 6.36 -5.69
CA GLY A 324 6.33 5.44 -6.76
C GLY A 324 6.68 4.04 -6.28
N GLU A 325 7.00 3.87 -5.02
CA GLU A 325 7.55 2.64 -4.46
C GLU A 325 6.52 1.48 -4.43
N SER A 326 5.27 1.74 -4.08
CA SER A 326 4.22 0.70 -3.97
C SER A 326 4.00 -0.10 -5.27
N GLY A 327 4.06 0.56 -6.43
CA GLY A 327 4.02 -0.08 -7.75
C GLY A 327 5.33 -0.76 -8.12
N THR A 328 6.44 -0.12 -7.77
CA THR A 328 7.80 -0.58 -8.08
C THR A 328 8.11 -1.94 -7.47
N THR A 329 7.80 -2.17 -6.20
CA THR A 329 8.03 -3.48 -5.55
C THR A 329 7.33 -4.61 -6.29
N LYS A 330 6.05 -4.47 -6.64
CA LYS A 330 5.31 -5.49 -7.40
C LYS A 330 5.93 -5.71 -8.78
N TYR A 331 6.31 -4.63 -9.45
CA TYR A 331 6.96 -4.67 -10.76
C TYR A 331 8.31 -5.40 -10.70
N LEU A 332 9.17 -5.07 -9.73
CA LEU A 332 10.46 -5.72 -9.53
C LEU A 332 10.31 -7.21 -9.25
N LEU A 333 9.40 -7.58 -8.34
CA LEU A 333 9.14 -8.99 -8.05
C LEU A 333 8.68 -9.75 -9.29
N MET A 334 7.80 -9.15 -10.09
CA MET A 334 7.34 -9.75 -11.35
C MET A 334 8.48 -9.91 -12.36
N ARG A 335 9.36 -8.91 -12.48
CA ARG A 335 10.49 -8.94 -13.43
C ARG A 335 11.60 -9.88 -13.03
N TYR A 336 11.86 -10.05 -11.72
CA TYR A 336 12.91 -10.94 -11.22
C TYR A 336 12.45 -12.38 -11.06
N PHE A 337 11.23 -12.60 -10.61
CA PHE A 337 10.76 -13.91 -10.15
C PHE A 337 9.57 -14.48 -10.94
N GLY A 338 8.92 -13.68 -11.78
CA GLY A 338 7.77 -14.11 -12.57
C GLY A 338 6.50 -14.34 -11.77
N LEU A 339 5.57 -15.09 -12.36
CA LEU A 339 4.19 -15.28 -11.84
C LEU A 339 4.01 -16.57 -11.04
N ARG A 340 4.91 -17.56 -11.15
CA ARG A 340 4.74 -18.92 -10.61
C ARG A 340 4.39 -18.95 -9.13
N SER A 341 5.13 -18.22 -8.30
CA SER A 341 4.94 -18.14 -6.85
C SER A 341 4.85 -16.69 -6.40
N PHE A 342 4.32 -15.80 -7.26
CA PHE A 342 4.27 -14.36 -6.99
C PHE A 342 3.54 -14.03 -5.70
N GLY A 343 2.43 -14.71 -5.42
CA GLY A 343 1.62 -14.49 -4.23
C GLY A 343 2.41 -14.79 -2.95
N VAL A 344 3.07 -15.96 -2.88
CA VAL A 344 3.89 -16.32 -1.71
C VAL A 344 5.10 -15.39 -1.57
N ILE A 345 5.81 -15.08 -2.68
CA ILE A 345 7.00 -14.23 -2.65
C ILE A 345 6.62 -12.82 -2.17
N TYR A 346 5.59 -12.21 -2.73
CA TYR A 346 5.12 -10.89 -2.30
C TYR A 346 4.50 -10.92 -0.90
N GLY A 347 3.74 -11.97 -0.58
CA GLY A 347 3.15 -12.19 0.74
C GLY A 347 4.20 -12.31 1.85
N SER A 348 5.37 -12.90 1.55
CA SER A 348 6.46 -13.03 2.53
C SER A 348 7.19 -11.72 2.84
N ILE A 349 7.03 -10.68 2.02
CA ILE A 349 7.55 -9.33 2.30
C ILE A 349 6.68 -8.59 3.33
N GLN A 350 5.38 -8.79 3.32
CA GLN A 350 4.43 -8.02 4.12
C GLN A 350 4.68 -8.08 5.64
N PRO A 351 4.99 -9.23 6.26
CA PRO A 351 5.31 -9.28 7.69
C PRO A 351 6.43 -8.32 8.09
N PHE A 352 7.49 -8.24 7.28
CA PHE A 352 8.62 -7.34 7.54
C PHE A 352 8.22 -5.88 7.33
N THR A 353 7.42 -5.58 6.30
CA THR A 353 6.92 -4.23 6.05
C THR A 353 6.05 -3.73 7.20
N PHE A 354 5.11 -4.56 7.69
CA PHE A 354 4.26 -4.17 8.82
C PHE A 354 5.05 -4.08 10.13
N ALA A 355 5.87 -5.06 10.45
CA ALA A 355 6.60 -5.10 11.72
C ALA A 355 7.72 -4.04 11.79
N LEU A 356 8.59 -3.99 10.78
CA LEU A 356 9.79 -3.14 10.83
C LEU A 356 9.52 -1.70 10.36
N SER A 357 8.59 -1.51 9.41
CA SER A 357 8.36 -0.17 8.87
C SER A 357 7.23 0.54 9.59
N ILE A 358 6.04 -0.06 9.66
CA ILE A 358 4.86 0.63 10.20
C ILE A 358 4.90 0.66 11.72
N SER A 359 5.07 -0.49 12.37
CA SER A 359 4.99 -0.57 13.83
C SER A 359 6.26 -0.07 14.51
N LEU A 360 7.42 -0.67 14.17
CA LEU A 360 8.70 -0.28 14.79
C LEU A 360 9.12 1.13 14.37
N GLY A 361 8.82 1.54 13.11
CA GLY A 361 9.16 2.86 12.61
C GLY A 361 8.47 3.97 13.39
N ALA A 362 7.15 3.89 13.56
CA ALA A 362 6.40 4.88 14.32
C ALA A 362 6.86 4.94 15.79
N TYR A 363 7.10 3.78 16.42
CA TYR A 363 7.62 3.69 17.77
C TYR A 363 9.01 4.32 17.92
N LEU A 364 9.93 4.00 17.00
CA LEU A 364 11.31 4.49 17.03
C LEU A 364 11.36 6.02 16.93
N LEU A 365 10.56 6.62 16.07
CA LEU A 365 10.53 8.08 15.91
C LEU A 365 9.98 8.78 17.17
N GLY A 366 8.95 8.21 17.80
CA GLY A 366 8.44 8.70 19.08
C GLY A 366 9.49 8.59 20.20
N TRP A 367 10.17 7.44 20.30
CA TRP A 367 11.23 7.21 21.28
C TRP A 367 12.45 8.14 21.07
N LEU A 368 12.80 8.44 19.81
CA LEU A 368 13.86 9.42 19.49
C LEU A 368 13.44 10.83 19.90
N TYR A 369 12.18 11.20 19.66
CA TYR A 369 11.61 12.47 20.11
C TYR A 369 11.72 12.66 21.62
N ASP A 370 11.27 11.65 22.39
CA ASP A 370 11.29 11.71 23.86
C ASP A 370 12.72 11.85 24.42
N ARG A 371 13.72 11.26 23.75
CA ARG A 371 15.12 11.34 24.19
C ARG A 371 15.85 12.60 23.77
N ALA A 372 15.54 13.14 22.59
CA ALA A 372 16.21 14.30 22.02
C ALA A 372 15.46 15.61 22.30
N GLU A 373 14.30 15.54 22.99
CA GLU A 373 13.38 16.65 23.23
C GLU A 373 13.02 17.40 21.93
N GLY A 374 12.91 16.67 20.80
CA GLY A 374 12.58 17.22 19.50
C GLY A 374 12.74 16.22 18.35
N TYR A 375 12.22 16.58 17.17
CA TYR A 375 12.24 15.71 15.99
C TYR A 375 13.56 15.72 15.21
N GLY A 376 14.51 16.59 15.49
CA GLY A 376 15.75 16.74 14.72
C GLY A 376 16.49 15.41 14.49
N THR A 377 16.67 14.58 15.54
CA THR A 377 17.32 13.26 15.43
C THR A 377 16.49 12.31 14.58
N ALA A 378 15.15 12.31 14.73
CA ALA A 378 14.24 11.49 13.96
C ALA A 378 14.29 11.85 12.46
N GLU A 379 14.36 13.13 12.12
CA GLU A 379 14.49 13.64 10.75
C GLU A 379 15.79 13.17 10.09
N TRP A 380 16.92 13.17 10.80
CA TRP A 380 18.18 12.61 10.30
C TRP A 380 18.09 11.10 10.04
N VAL A 381 17.40 10.35 10.90
CA VAL A 381 17.15 8.91 10.70
C VAL A 381 16.31 8.68 9.44
N LEU A 382 15.28 9.50 9.19
CA LEU A 382 14.46 9.42 7.99
C LEU A 382 15.26 9.75 6.74
N LEU A 383 16.11 10.80 6.77
CA LEU A 383 17.00 11.13 5.67
C LEU A 383 17.99 10.00 5.38
N ALA A 384 18.61 9.43 6.41
CA ALA A 384 19.52 8.30 6.26
C ALA A 384 18.82 7.07 5.66
N ALA A 385 17.60 6.76 6.09
CA ALA A 385 16.82 5.65 5.56
C ALA A 385 16.47 5.83 4.08
N PHE A 386 16.01 7.02 3.64
CA PHE A 386 15.78 7.29 2.23
C PHE A 386 17.08 7.27 1.41
N SER A 387 18.18 7.80 1.95
CA SER A 387 19.48 7.77 1.29
C SER A 387 19.97 6.33 1.09
N LEU A 388 19.79 5.48 2.10
CA LEU A 388 20.11 4.04 2.00
C LEU A 388 19.21 3.33 0.99
N ALA A 389 17.90 3.64 0.96
CA ALA A 389 16.99 3.13 -0.04
C ALA A 389 17.40 3.54 -1.46
N ALA A 390 17.76 4.81 -1.67
CA ALA A 390 18.28 5.30 -2.95
C ALA A 390 19.59 4.61 -3.35
N CYS A 391 20.55 4.47 -2.43
CA CYS A 391 21.81 3.78 -2.66
C CYS A 391 21.61 2.29 -2.99
N SER A 392 20.62 1.63 -2.36
CA SER A 392 20.33 0.22 -2.64
C SER A 392 19.95 -0.03 -4.11
N LEU A 393 19.41 0.98 -4.82
CA LEU A 393 19.05 0.87 -6.24
C LEU A 393 20.26 0.61 -7.15
N PHE A 394 21.47 1.00 -6.74
CA PHE A 394 22.70 0.69 -7.48
C PHE A 394 23.12 -0.78 -7.36
N ALA A 395 22.73 -1.44 -6.28
CA ALA A 395 23.03 -2.85 -6.04
C ALA A 395 22.12 -3.81 -6.84
N PHE A 396 21.00 -3.31 -7.39
CA PHE A 396 20.11 -4.12 -8.21
C PHE A 396 20.80 -4.54 -9.51
N ARG A 397 20.72 -5.83 -9.80
CA ARG A 397 21.18 -6.39 -11.08
C ARG A 397 20.21 -6.06 -12.21
N PRO A 398 20.66 -6.04 -13.46
CA PRO A 398 19.75 -5.98 -14.62
C PRO A 398 18.71 -7.10 -14.55
N TYR A 399 17.52 -6.86 -15.10
CA TYR A 399 16.47 -7.88 -15.15
C TYR A 399 16.96 -9.12 -15.91
N PRO A 400 16.61 -10.33 -15.47
CA PRO A 400 16.96 -11.54 -16.19
C PRO A 400 16.29 -11.54 -17.57
N GLN A 401 17.05 -11.89 -18.61
CA GLN A 401 16.53 -11.97 -19.98
C GLN A 401 15.54 -13.12 -20.15
N LYS A 402 15.72 -14.21 -19.39
CA LYS A 402 14.78 -15.34 -19.30
C LYS A 402 14.50 -15.58 -17.82
N LEU A 403 13.23 -15.71 -17.48
CA LEU A 403 12.82 -16.13 -16.15
C LEU A 403 13.16 -17.61 -15.99
N PRO A 404 13.68 -18.01 -14.83
CA PRO A 404 14.04 -19.41 -14.55
C PRO A 404 12.83 -20.33 -14.52
#